data_c15f27cd680f4ede4395ba0be4026434
#
_entry.id   c15f27cd680f4ede4395ba0be4026434
#
_cell.length_a   1.000
_cell.length_b   1.000
_cell.length_c   1.000
_cell.angle_alpha   90.00
_cell.angle_beta   90.00
_cell.angle_gamma   90.00
#
_symmetry.space_group_name_H-M   'P 1'
#
loop_
_entity.id
_entity.type
_entity.pdbx_description
1 polymer ?
#
loop_
_entity_poly.entity_id
_entity_poly.type
_entity_poly.pdbx_seq_one_letter_code
_entity_poly.pdbx_strand_id
1 'polypeptide(L)'
;MQDQLRADECCKYLKALGEPERLRIVECLQGGPKTVSEISRDIGSAIANVSHHLKQLRFAGLVCGERSGRNVIYSLSPAFAGKAAGKAPLKVLDFGCCRIELGKK
;
A
#
# COMPACT_ATOMS: atom_id res chain seq x y z
N MET A 1 -12.84 17.67 -17.39
CA MET A 1 -13.50 16.39 -17.22
C MET A 1 -12.57 15.32 -16.75
N GLN A 2 -11.54 15.04 -17.56
CA GLN A 2 -10.61 14.00 -17.16
C GLN A 2 -9.89 14.35 -15.88
N ASP A 3 -9.58 15.63 -15.69
CA ASP A 3 -8.91 16.04 -14.47
C ASP A 3 -9.77 15.77 -13.25
N GLN A 4 -11.08 15.96 -13.40
CA GLN A 4 -11.98 15.74 -12.30
C GLN A 4 -12.06 14.24 -11.95
N LEU A 5 -12.10 13.39 -12.96
CA LEU A 5 -12.12 11.95 -12.73
C LEU A 5 -10.84 11.49 -12.05
N ARG A 6 -9.72 12.04 -12.47
CA ARG A 6 -8.45 11.70 -11.85
C ARG A 6 -8.39 12.17 -10.41
N ALA A 7 -8.94 13.33 -10.14
CA ALA A 7 -8.95 13.84 -8.78
C ALA A 7 -9.75 12.94 -7.87
N ASP A 8 -10.87 12.44 -8.36
CA ASP A 8 -11.69 11.53 -7.56
C ASP A 8 -10.97 10.23 -7.26
N GLU A 9 -10.30 9.70 -8.25
CA GLU A 9 -9.53 8.48 -8.07
C GLU A 9 -8.37 8.67 -7.12
N CYS A 10 -7.64 9.75 -7.33
CA CYS A 10 -6.49 10.03 -6.48
C CYS A 10 -6.92 10.27 -5.05
N CYS A 11 -8.04 10.93 -4.86
CA CYS A 11 -8.54 11.21 -3.54
C CYS A 11 -8.83 9.93 -2.77
N LYS A 12 -9.33 8.93 -3.48
CA LYS A 12 -9.60 7.63 -2.87
C LYS A 12 -8.31 7.02 -2.31
N TYR A 13 -7.24 7.06 -3.09
CA TYR A 13 -5.97 6.54 -2.63
C TYR A 13 -5.40 7.36 -1.48
N LEU A 14 -5.50 8.68 -1.59
CA LEU A 14 -4.97 9.56 -0.57
C LEU A 14 -5.70 9.38 0.75
N LYS A 15 -7.01 9.18 0.71
CA LYS A 15 -7.77 8.93 1.90
C LYS A 15 -7.33 7.64 2.58
N ALA A 16 -7.13 6.60 1.77
CA ALA A 16 -6.70 5.33 2.31
C ALA A 16 -5.33 5.42 2.94
N LEU A 17 -4.49 6.28 2.41
CA LEU A 17 -3.14 6.47 2.92
C LEU A 17 -3.04 7.51 4.01
N GLY A 18 -4.15 8.11 4.41
CA GLY A 18 -4.13 9.20 5.36
C GLY A 18 -3.94 8.82 6.80
N GLU A 19 -3.34 7.68 7.06
CA GLU A 19 -3.00 7.22 8.40
C GLU A 19 -1.55 6.78 8.43
N PRO A 20 -0.81 7.16 9.46
CA PRO A 20 0.61 6.83 9.49
C PRO A 20 0.89 5.34 9.37
N GLU A 21 0.09 4.51 10.03
CA GLU A 21 0.33 3.07 9.96
C GLU A 21 0.07 2.52 8.57
N ARG A 22 -0.90 3.08 7.86
CA ARG A 22 -1.16 2.62 6.49
C ARG A 22 -0.01 2.95 5.57
N LEU A 23 0.58 4.13 5.74
CA LEU A 23 1.77 4.49 4.97
C LEU A 23 2.92 3.55 5.27
N ARG A 24 3.08 3.19 6.54
CA ARG A 24 4.13 2.26 6.91
C ARG A 24 3.92 0.87 6.32
N ILE A 25 2.67 0.44 6.27
CA ILE A 25 2.36 -0.85 5.67
C ILE A 25 2.70 -0.84 4.18
N VAL A 26 2.30 0.20 3.48
CA VAL A 26 2.57 0.29 2.06
C VAL A 26 4.07 0.36 1.81
N GLU A 27 4.77 1.13 2.60
CA GLU A 27 6.21 1.22 2.50
C GLU A 27 6.87 -0.14 2.74
N CYS A 28 6.36 -0.85 3.73
CA CYS A 28 6.83 -2.19 4.05
C CYS A 28 6.65 -3.14 2.88
N LEU A 29 5.50 -3.06 2.23
CA LEU A 29 5.20 -3.94 1.11
C LEU A 29 5.96 -3.60 -0.16
N GLN A 30 6.56 -2.43 -0.22
CA GLN A 30 7.42 -2.10 -1.35
C GLN A 30 8.66 -2.98 -1.37
N GLY A 31 8.99 -3.58 -0.24
CA GLY A 31 10.10 -4.53 -0.18
C GLY A 31 9.74 -5.91 -0.65
N GLY A 32 8.47 -6.16 -0.94
CA GLY A 32 8.02 -7.45 -1.41
C GLY A 32 6.79 -7.93 -0.65
N PRO A 33 6.17 -9.01 -1.11
CA PRO A 33 4.98 -9.56 -0.45
C PRO A 33 5.29 -10.04 0.97
N LYS A 34 4.31 -9.89 1.86
CA LYS A 34 4.48 -10.28 3.26
C LYS A 34 3.16 -10.74 3.86
N THR A 35 3.28 -11.58 4.88
CA THR A 35 2.11 -11.97 5.68
C THR A 35 1.80 -10.87 6.68
N VAL A 36 0.60 -10.95 7.28
CA VAL A 36 0.22 -9.96 8.28
C VAL A 36 1.15 -10.01 9.49
N SER A 37 1.62 -11.20 9.84
CA SER A 37 2.56 -11.33 10.96
C SER A 37 3.87 -10.63 10.68
N GLU A 38 4.36 -10.78 9.46
CA GLU A 38 5.60 -10.13 9.08
C GLU A 38 5.45 -8.62 9.07
N ILE A 39 4.33 -8.14 8.55
CA ILE A 39 4.08 -6.70 8.55
C ILE A 39 3.99 -6.19 9.98
N SER A 40 3.24 -6.90 10.81
CA SER A 40 3.06 -6.52 12.21
C SER A 40 4.41 -6.36 12.89
N ARG A 41 5.31 -7.30 12.68
CA ARG A 41 6.62 -7.25 13.27
C ARG A 41 7.44 -6.10 12.72
N ASP A 42 7.36 -5.89 11.40
CA ASP A 42 8.18 -4.87 10.76
C ASP A 42 7.79 -3.46 11.18
N ILE A 43 6.50 -3.19 11.32
CA ILE A 43 6.08 -1.84 11.69
C ILE A 43 5.79 -1.68 13.17
N GLY A 44 5.88 -2.77 13.93
CA GLY A 44 5.71 -2.69 15.38
C GLY A 44 4.29 -2.40 15.81
N SER A 45 3.31 -2.99 15.14
CA SER A 45 1.90 -2.77 15.45
C SER A 45 1.21 -4.11 15.67
N ALA A 46 0.15 -4.11 16.47
CA ALA A 46 -0.58 -5.33 16.76
C ALA A 46 -1.20 -5.91 15.49
N ILE A 47 -1.28 -7.23 15.44
CA ILE A 47 -1.82 -7.92 14.28
C ILE A 47 -3.23 -7.46 13.96
N ALA A 48 -4.05 -7.25 14.98
CA ALA A 48 -5.43 -6.81 14.76
C ALA A 48 -5.48 -5.45 14.06
N ASN A 49 -4.60 -4.54 14.45
CA ASN A 49 -4.53 -3.23 13.82
C ASN A 49 -4.08 -3.35 12.37
N VAL A 50 -3.04 -4.15 12.15
CA VAL A 50 -2.52 -4.34 10.80
C VAL A 50 -3.58 -4.95 9.90
N SER A 51 -4.29 -5.96 10.40
CA SER A 51 -5.36 -6.59 9.64
C SER A 51 -6.43 -5.59 9.26
N HIS A 52 -6.80 -4.73 10.20
CA HIS A 52 -7.81 -3.71 9.94
C HIS A 52 -7.34 -2.75 8.84
N HIS A 53 -6.11 -2.29 8.95
CA HIS A 53 -5.56 -1.36 7.96
C HIS A 53 -5.42 -2.02 6.60
N LEU A 54 -4.99 -3.28 6.57
CA LEU A 54 -4.88 -3.99 5.31
C LEU A 54 -6.22 -4.13 4.62
N LYS A 55 -7.27 -4.33 5.40
CA LYS A 55 -8.61 -4.41 4.84
C LYS A 55 -8.99 -3.10 4.16
N GLN A 56 -8.69 -1.98 4.82
CA GLN A 56 -8.98 -0.67 4.25
C GLN A 56 -8.16 -0.42 2.98
N LEU A 57 -6.88 -0.77 3.03
CA LEU A 57 -6.03 -0.59 1.87
C LEU A 57 -6.47 -1.47 0.70
N ARG A 58 -6.91 -2.68 1.01
CA ARG A 58 -7.39 -3.61 0.00
C ARG A 58 -8.67 -3.09 -0.63
N PHE A 59 -9.57 -2.58 0.19
CA PHE A 59 -10.82 -2.02 -0.29
C PHE A 59 -10.57 -0.87 -1.24
N ALA A 60 -9.54 -0.08 -0.97
CA ALA A 60 -9.19 1.05 -1.83
C ALA A 60 -8.41 0.63 -3.08
N GLY A 61 -8.03 -0.65 -3.17
CA GLY A 61 -7.32 -1.12 -4.34
C GLY A 61 -5.81 -0.92 -4.28
N LEU A 62 -5.28 -0.62 -3.10
CA LEU A 62 -3.85 -0.38 -2.97
C LEU A 62 -3.05 -1.65 -2.70
N VAL A 63 -3.66 -2.63 -2.09
CA VAL A 63 -3.00 -3.90 -1.82
C VAL A 63 -3.89 -5.05 -2.25
N CYS A 64 -3.27 -6.19 -2.48
CA CYS A 64 -3.94 -7.44 -2.80
C CYS A 64 -3.57 -8.47 -1.75
N GLY A 65 -4.49 -9.40 -1.51
CA GLY A 65 -4.21 -10.50 -0.61
C GLY A 65 -4.42 -11.81 -1.33
N GLU A 66 -3.50 -12.73 -1.14
CA GLU A 66 -3.57 -14.03 -1.80
C GLU A 66 -3.36 -15.11 -0.77
N ARG A 67 -4.27 -16.07 -0.74
CA ARG A 67 -4.19 -17.12 0.25
C ARG A 67 -3.09 -18.10 -0.12
N SER A 68 -2.29 -18.45 0.87
CA SER A 68 -1.22 -19.42 0.71
C SER A 68 -1.22 -20.31 1.95
N GLY A 69 -1.83 -21.49 1.84
CA GLY A 69 -1.98 -22.35 2.99
C GLY A 69 -2.87 -21.69 4.04
N ARG A 70 -2.35 -21.54 5.23
CA ARG A 70 -3.08 -20.90 6.33
C ARG A 70 -2.90 -19.42 6.37
N ASN A 71 -1.98 -18.91 5.57
CA ASN A 71 -1.65 -17.49 5.60
C ASN A 71 -2.25 -16.78 4.40
N VAL A 72 -2.36 -15.47 4.54
CA VAL A 72 -2.66 -14.60 3.42
C VAL A 72 -1.42 -13.76 3.19
N ILE A 73 -0.96 -13.72 1.96
CA ILE A 73 0.21 -12.95 1.60
C ILE A 73 -0.27 -11.69 0.91
N TYR A 74 0.14 -10.55 1.45
CA TYR A 74 -0.27 -9.26 0.93
C TYR A 74 0.83 -8.66 0.08
N SER A 75 0.42 -7.98 -0.96
CA SER A 75 1.35 -7.30 -1.84
C SER A 75 0.70 -6.04 -2.37
N LEU A 76 1.52 -5.15 -2.88
CA LEU A 76 1.01 -3.94 -3.50
C LEU A 76 0.25 -4.31 -4.77
N SER A 77 -0.77 -3.53 -5.05
CA SER A 77 -1.57 -3.75 -6.24
C SER A 77 -0.69 -3.67 -7.49
N PRO A 78 -0.87 -4.58 -8.45
CA PRO A 78 -0.05 -4.53 -9.67
C PRO A 78 -0.22 -3.23 -10.44
N ALA A 79 -1.32 -2.53 -10.22
CA ALA A 79 -1.59 -1.30 -10.95
C ALA A 79 -0.48 -0.29 -10.76
N PHE A 80 0.12 -0.21 -9.57
CA PHE A 80 1.21 0.72 -9.37
C PHE A 80 2.48 0.05 -8.87
N ALA A 81 2.38 -1.18 -8.39
CA ALA A 81 3.58 -1.89 -7.95
C ALA A 81 4.55 -2.09 -9.10
N GLY A 82 4.01 -2.35 -10.29
CA GLY A 82 4.86 -2.55 -11.43
C GLY A 82 5.66 -1.32 -11.81
N LYS A 83 5.10 -0.15 -11.57
CA LYS A 83 5.80 1.08 -11.86
C LYS A 83 6.90 1.34 -10.85
N ALA A 84 6.65 1.00 -9.61
CA ALA A 84 7.62 1.22 -8.56
C ALA A 84 8.68 0.14 -8.53
N ALA A 85 8.35 -1.04 -8.99
CA ALA A 85 9.21 -2.20 -8.81
C ALA A 85 10.48 -2.15 -9.63
N GLY A 86 10.50 -1.42 -10.74
CA GLY A 86 11.66 -1.44 -11.60
C GLY A 86 12.80 -0.64 -11.07
N LYS A 87 12.80 0.61 -11.40
CA LYS A 87 13.91 1.48 -11.10
C LYS A 87 13.59 2.55 -10.09
N ALA A 88 12.32 2.70 -9.76
CA ALA A 88 11.94 3.73 -8.83
C ALA A 88 12.46 3.43 -7.45
N PRO A 89 12.83 4.45 -6.69
CA PRO A 89 13.20 4.24 -5.30
C PRO A 89 12.02 3.66 -4.55
N LEU A 90 12.33 2.91 -3.51
CA LEU A 90 11.29 2.27 -2.73
C LEU A 90 10.39 3.27 -2.01
N LYS A 91 10.74 4.53 -2.05
CA LYS A 91 9.97 5.53 -1.34
C LYS A 91 9.02 6.31 -2.22
N VAL A 92 8.87 5.90 -3.46
CA VAL A 92 7.97 6.58 -4.38
C VAL A 92 6.76 5.70 -4.62
N LEU A 93 5.59 6.28 -4.44
CA LEU A 93 4.33 5.62 -4.75
C LEU A 93 3.72 6.34 -5.94
N ASP A 94 3.62 5.65 -7.05
CA ASP A 94 3.11 6.22 -8.28
C ASP A 94 1.77 5.61 -8.60
N PHE A 95 0.71 6.38 -8.46
CA PHE A 95 -0.65 5.90 -8.71
C PHE A 95 -1.11 6.19 -10.14
N GLY A 96 -0.26 6.81 -10.94
CA GLY A 96 -0.66 7.18 -12.28
C GLY A 96 -1.27 8.57 -12.33
N CYS A 97 -2.19 8.85 -11.45
CA CYS A 97 -2.81 10.16 -11.37
C CYS A 97 -2.02 11.11 -10.48
N CYS A 98 -1.23 10.57 -9.59
CA CYS A 98 -0.37 11.37 -8.74
C CYS A 98 0.75 10.50 -8.22
N ARG A 99 1.68 11.13 -7.57
CA ARG A 99 2.88 10.48 -7.14
C ARG A 99 3.25 10.99 -5.77
N ILE A 100 3.57 10.09 -4.86
CA ILE A 100 3.93 10.47 -3.51
C ILE A 100 5.33 9.97 -3.23
N GLU A 101 6.15 10.88 -2.78
CA GLU A 101 7.50 10.54 -2.41
C GLU A 101 7.59 10.49 -0.90
N LEU A 102 7.85 9.31 -0.36
CA LEU A 102 7.97 9.15 1.07
C LEU A 102 9.36 9.57 1.48
N GLY A 103 9.48 10.80 1.84
CA GLY A 103 10.76 11.38 2.13
C GLY A 103 11.45 10.72 3.28
N LYS A 104 12.75 10.79 3.26
CA LYS A 104 13.55 10.28 4.32
C LYS A 104 14.51 11.35 4.73
N LYS A 105 14.57 11.58 6.02
CA LYS A 105 15.42 12.64 6.49
C LYS A 105 16.84 12.37 6.35
#